data_eea702323640d49e35a54c57f4da9a42
#
_entry.id   eea702323640d49e35a54c57f4da9a42
#
_cell.length_a   1.000
_cell.length_b   1.000
_cell.length_c   1.000
_cell.angle_alpha   90.00
_cell.angle_beta   90.00
_cell.angle_gamma   90.00
#
_symmetry.space_group_name_H-M   'P 1'
#
loop_
_entity.id
_entity.type
_entity.pdbx_description
1 polymer ?
#
loop_
_entity_poly.entity_id
_entity_poly.type
_entity_poly.pdbx_seq_one_letter_code
_entity_poly.pdbx_strand_id
1 'polypeptide(L)'
;DLEKYRNDYPKNYSEKQEEVLTAKEIFFKHVFNNKMLWYIAIANAFVYMVRYGCLDWAPTFLKEAQGYDIKQAGWAYFAYEFAAIPGTLVCGWLSDKVFKGGRAMTTIIFMAIVAVFIFLYWQCSDNYMIVTLSLIAIGFFIYGPVMLIGVQALDLAPKNAAGTAAGLTGFFGYFFGTAILANVVLGYVAEMAGWDWTFILLLIACALSILLMSFTYKDEKALLAERNKK
;
A
#
# COMPACT_ATOMS: atom_id res chain seq x y z
N ASP A 1 38.88 5.33 -12.48
CA ASP A 1 39.72 5.75 -11.33
C ASP A 1 38.99 5.56 -10.01
N LEU A 2 38.76 4.30 -9.67
CA LEU A 2 38.12 3.90 -8.40
C LEU A 2 39.00 4.18 -7.16
N GLU A 3 40.33 4.28 -7.33
CA GLU A 3 41.24 4.59 -6.23
C GLU A 3 41.14 6.05 -5.75
N LYS A 4 40.79 6.97 -6.63
CA LYS A 4 40.61 8.39 -6.28
C LYS A 4 39.38 8.58 -5.37
N TYR A 5 38.29 7.82 -5.61
CA TYR A 5 37.09 7.86 -4.76
C TYR A 5 37.29 7.17 -3.41
N ARG A 6 38.19 6.21 -3.30
CA ARG A 6 38.48 5.48 -2.05
C ARG A 6 39.21 6.34 -1.01
N ASN A 7 39.93 7.37 -1.44
CA ASN A 7 40.71 8.24 -0.55
C ASN A 7 39.94 9.44 0.00
N ASP A 8 38.75 9.76 -0.56
CA ASP A 8 37.88 10.85 -0.11
C ASP A 8 36.90 10.48 1.02
N TYR A 9 36.83 9.22 1.38
CA TYR A 9 36.05 8.78 2.55
C TYR A 9 36.94 8.84 3.80
N PRO A 10 36.52 9.57 4.87
CA PRO A 10 37.30 9.63 6.08
C PRO A 10 37.48 8.20 6.65
N LYS A 11 38.73 7.83 6.91
CA LYS A 11 39.18 6.52 7.44
C LYS A 11 38.63 6.21 8.87
N ASN A 12 37.68 7.01 9.36
CA ASN A 12 37.03 6.86 10.66
C ASN A 12 35.65 6.17 10.62
N TYR A 13 35.29 5.54 9.49
CA TYR A 13 34.30 4.48 9.59
C TYR A 13 35.00 3.33 10.30
N SER A 14 34.90 3.31 11.64
CA SER A 14 35.13 2.08 12.36
C SER A 14 34.21 1.04 11.69
N GLU A 15 34.81 0.08 10.99
CA GLU A 15 34.20 -1.18 10.68
C GLU A 15 33.79 -1.81 12.03
N LYS A 16 32.65 -1.38 12.56
CA LYS A 16 31.87 -2.29 13.39
C LYS A 16 31.62 -3.44 12.43
N GLN A 17 32.34 -4.54 12.65
CA GLN A 17 32.08 -5.81 11.99
C GLN A 17 30.57 -6.01 12.12
N GLU A 18 29.82 -5.68 11.05
CA GLU A 18 28.42 -6.06 10.93
C GLU A 18 28.53 -7.59 10.97
N GLU A 19 28.03 -8.19 12.04
CA GLU A 19 27.93 -9.65 12.14
C GLU A 19 27.28 -10.11 10.84
N VAL A 20 28.01 -10.91 10.06
CA VAL A 20 27.53 -11.45 8.81
C VAL A 20 26.50 -12.50 9.17
N LEU A 21 25.27 -12.04 9.42
CA LEU A 21 24.14 -12.92 9.74
C LEU A 21 23.79 -13.72 8.48
N THR A 22 23.52 -14.98 8.65
CA THR A 22 23.00 -15.81 7.58
C THR A 22 21.59 -15.36 7.18
N ALA A 23 21.19 -15.60 5.92
CA ALA A 23 19.83 -15.26 5.45
C ALA A 23 18.73 -15.86 6.35
N LYS A 24 18.97 -17.03 6.92
CA LYS A 24 18.07 -17.70 7.86
C LYS A 24 17.96 -16.94 9.19
N GLU A 25 19.07 -16.47 9.75
CA GLU A 25 19.09 -15.68 10.99
C GLU A 25 18.40 -14.33 10.79
N ILE A 26 18.67 -13.66 9.68
CA ILE A 26 18.00 -12.41 9.31
C ILE A 26 16.49 -12.62 9.26
N PHE A 27 16.03 -13.66 8.55
CA PHE A 27 14.60 -13.93 8.40
C PHE A 27 13.94 -14.24 9.74
N PHE A 28 14.45 -15.19 10.51
CA PHE A 28 13.80 -15.64 11.74
C PHE A 28 13.96 -14.65 12.89
N LYS A 29 15.13 -14.02 13.08
CA LYS A 29 15.41 -13.16 14.22
C LYS A 29 14.83 -11.75 14.04
N HIS A 30 14.94 -11.18 12.84
CA HIS A 30 14.61 -9.75 12.59
C HIS A 30 13.30 -9.53 11.85
N VAL A 31 12.83 -10.48 11.07
CA VAL A 31 11.62 -10.35 10.26
C VAL A 31 10.48 -11.18 10.84
N PHE A 32 10.66 -12.48 10.96
CA PHE A 32 9.59 -13.38 11.40
C PHE A 32 9.11 -13.11 12.84
N ASN A 33 10.01 -12.79 13.76
CA ASN A 33 9.68 -12.48 15.16
C ASN A 33 9.20 -11.05 15.37
N ASN A 34 9.21 -10.20 14.34
CA ASN A 34 8.76 -8.82 14.45
C ASN A 34 7.26 -8.71 14.16
N LYS A 35 6.45 -8.61 15.21
CA LYS A 35 4.98 -8.49 15.12
C LYS A 35 4.54 -7.30 14.25
N MET A 36 5.30 -6.20 14.24
CA MET A 36 4.98 -5.02 13.46
C MET A 36 5.06 -5.29 11.96
N LEU A 37 6.09 -6.03 11.53
CA LEU A 37 6.22 -6.42 10.13
C LEU A 37 5.06 -7.30 9.66
N TRP A 38 4.50 -8.14 10.55
CA TRP A 38 3.31 -8.93 10.24
C TRP A 38 2.06 -8.07 10.09
N TYR A 39 1.82 -7.10 10.99
CA TYR A 39 0.70 -6.17 10.83
C TYR A 39 0.79 -5.40 9.52
N ILE A 40 1.99 -4.93 9.16
CA ILE A 40 2.26 -4.20 7.92
C ILE A 40 2.07 -5.11 6.70
N ALA A 41 2.59 -6.35 6.73
CA ALA A 41 2.47 -7.30 5.62
C ALA A 41 1.00 -7.68 5.36
N ILE A 42 0.24 -7.97 6.41
CA ILE A 42 -1.20 -8.30 6.29
C ILE A 42 -2.00 -7.06 5.85
N ALA A 43 -1.70 -5.87 6.40
CA ALA A 43 -2.32 -4.63 5.94
C ALA A 43 -2.06 -4.39 4.45
N ASN A 44 -0.83 -4.68 3.98
CA ASN A 44 -0.46 -4.57 2.58
C ASN A 44 -1.29 -5.48 1.67
N ALA A 45 -1.63 -6.70 2.12
CA ALA A 45 -2.51 -7.58 1.36
C ALA A 45 -3.90 -6.94 1.14
N PHE A 46 -4.47 -6.30 2.16
CA PHE A 46 -5.76 -5.62 2.01
C PHE A 46 -5.67 -4.35 1.16
N VAL A 47 -4.58 -3.57 1.27
CA VAL A 47 -4.36 -2.41 0.41
C VAL A 47 -4.24 -2.82 -1.05
N TYR A 48 -3.53 -3.91 -1.34
CA TYR A 48 -3.40 -4.47 -2.69
C TYR A 48 -4.72 -5.06 -3.20
N MET A 49 -5.50 -5.72 -2.33
CA MET A 49 -6.86 -6.15 -2.67
C MET A 49 -7.73 -4.97 -3.13
N VAL A 50 -7.69 -3.85 -2.40
CA VAL A 50 -8.44 -2.64 -2.75
C VAL A 50 -7.94 -2.05 -4.06
N ARG A 51 -6.62 -1.89 -4.21
CA ARG A 51 -6.01 -1.31 -5.41
C ARG A 51 -6.40 -2.09 -6.66
N TYR A 52 -6.12 -3.38 -6.68
CA TYR A 52 -6.36 -4.23 -7.85
C TYR A 52 -7.84 -4.60 -7.99
N GLY A 53 -8.58 -4.74 -6.87
CA GLY A 53 -10.00 -4.96 -6.90
C GLY A 53 -10.77 -3.80 -7.55
N CYS A 54 -10.37 -2.54 -7.29
CA CYS A 54 -10.96 -1.39 -7.99
C CYS A 54 -10.48 -1.29 -9.44
N LEU A 55 -9.19 -1.53 -9.70
CA LEU A 55 -8.60 -1.31 -11.01
C LEU A 55 -8.99 -2.39 -12.02
N ASP A 56 -8.74 -3.65 -11.67
CA ASP A 56 -8.88 -4.76 -12.62
C ASP A 56 -10.35 -5.08 -12.92
N TRP A 57 -11.24 -4.87 -11.94
CA TRP A 57 -12.67 -5.15 -12.10
C TRP A 57 -13.49 -3.95 -12.57
N ALA A 58 -12.93 -2.72 -12.56
CA ALA A 58 -13.66 -1.54 -13.03
C ALA A 58 -14.15 -1.66 -14.48
N PRO A 59 -13.35 -2.08 -15.48
CA PRO A 59 -13.83 -2.20 -16.84
C PRO A 59 -14.97 -3.22 -16.98
N THR A 60 -14.88 -4.35 -16.27
CA THR A 60 -15.91 -5.41 -16.28
C THR A 60 -17.20 -4.91 -15.63
N PHE A 61 -17.11 -4.32 -14.45
CA PHE A 61 -18.28 -3.75 -13.76
C PHE A 61 -18.96 -2.66 -14.57
N LEU A 62 -18.20 -1.72 -15.14
CA LEU A 62 -18.75 -0.62 -15.93
C LEU A 62 -19.44 -1.11 -17.19
N LYS A 63 -18.85 -2.10 -17.85
CA LYS A 63 -19.42 -2.66 -19.09
C LYS A 63 -20.61 -3.59 -18.83
N GLU A 64 -20.45 -4.55 -17.93
CA GLU A 64 -21.44 -5.63 -17.75
C GLU A 64 -22.58 -5.25 -16.81
N ALA A 65 -22.28 -4.54 -15.72
CA ALA A 65 -23.28 -4.16 -14.73
C ALA A 65 -23.96 -2.83 -15.07
N GLN A 66 -23.21 -1.87 -15.65
CA GLN A 66 -23.69 -0.52 -15.89
C GLN A 66 -23.93 -0.20 -17.38
N GLY A 67 -23.53 -1.08 -18.29
CA GLY A 67 -23.77 -0.93 -19.74
C GLY A 67 -22.96 0.19 -20.40
N TYR A 68 -21.86 0.65 -19.78
CA TYR A 68 -20.99 1.66 -20.38
C TYR A 68 -20.21 1.12 -21.57
N ASP A 69 -19.92 2.00 -22.55
CA ASP A 69 -19.08 1.63 -23.69
C ASP A 69 -17.63 1.33 -23.25
N ILE A 70 -16.99 0.43 -23.97
CA ILE A 70 -15.60 0.01 -23.70
C ILE A 70 -14.60 1.17 -23.72
N LYS A 71 -14.86 2.21 -24.51
CA LYS A 71 -14.06 3.43 -24.53
C LYS A 71 -14.20 4.22 -23.24
N GLN A 72 -15.41 4.33 -22.70
CA GLN A 72 -15.69 4.99 -21.43
C GLN A 72 -15.03 4.26 -20.27
N ALA A 73 -15.13 2.92 -20.25
CA ALA A 73 -14.44 2.10 -19.25
C ALA A 73 -12.91 2.23 -19.34
N GLY A 74 -12.36 2.24 -20.57
CA GLY A 74 -10.94 2.43 -20.81
C GLY A 74 -10.43 3.82 -20.38
N TRP A 75 -11.20 4.88 -20.63
CA TRP A 75 -10.84 6.22 -20.14
C TRP A 75 -10.87 6.33 -18.63
N ALA A 76 -11.85 5.73 -17.97
CA ALA A 76 -11.92 5.71 -16.51
C ALA A 76 -10.73 4.94 -15.90
N TYR A 77 -10.34 3.81 -16.49
CA TYR A 77 -9.15 3.04 -16.13
C TYR A 77 -7.86 3.87 -16.32
N PHE A 78 -7.69 4.50 -17.49
CA PHE A 78 -6.53 5.36 -17.76
C PHE A 78 -6.44 6.52 -16.75
N ALA A 79 -7.56 7.17 -16.47
CA ALA A 79 -7.62 8.30 -15.54
C ALA A 79 -7.25 7.88 -14.10
N TYR A 80 -7.66 6.69 -13.67
CA TYR A 80 -7.26 6.09 -12.39
C TYR A 80 -5.73 5.96 -12.29
N GLU A 81 -5.10 5.33 -13.29
CA GLU A 81 -3.63 5.12 -13.30
C GLU A 81 -2.86 6.44 -13.42
N PHE A 82 -3.34 7.36 -14.25
CA PHE A 82 -2.69 8.66 -14.40
C PHE A 82 -2.72 9.50 -13.12
N ALA A 83 -3.82 9.45 -12.38
CA ALA A 83 -3.98 10.14 -11.10
C ALA A 83 -3.05 9.57 -9.98
N ALA A 84 -2.60 8.34 -10.13
CA ALA A 84 -1.66 7.70 -9.19
C ALA A 84 -0.32 8.44 -9.09
N ILE A 85 0.15 9.03 -10.20
CA ILE A 85 1.44 9.71 -10.25
C ILE A 85 1.49 10.90 -9.28
N PRO A 86 0.64 11.93 -9.43
CA PRO A 86 0.62 13.05 -8.48
C PRO A 86 0.18 12.60 -7.07
N GLY A 87 -0.70 11.61 -6.97
CA GLY A 87 -1.16 11.07 -5.69
C GLY A 87 -0.05 10.51 -4.83
N THR A 88 0.85 9.73 -5.44
CA THR A 88 2.02 9.17 -4.74
C THR A 88 2.97 10.26 -4.25
N LEU A 89 3.22 11.28 -5.08
CA LEU A 89 4.08 12.42 -4.71
C LEU A 89 3.49 13.22 -3.53
N VAL A 90 2.20 13.54 -3.60
CA VAL A 90 1.49 14.25 -2.53
C VAL A 90 1.50 13.43 -1.24
N CYS A 91 1.26 12.13 -1.32
CA CYS A 91 1.27 11.24 -0.17
C CYS A 91 2.66 11.20 0.51
N GLY A 92 3.73 11.04 -0.27
CA GLY A 92 5.10 11.08 0.24
C GLY A 92 5.43 12.43 0.90
N TRP A 93 5.08 13.53 0.25
CA TRP A 93 5.28 14.88 0.79
C TRP A 93 4.52 15.09 2.11
N LEU A 94 3.24 14.69 2.18
CA LEU A 94 2.43 14.76 3.40
C LEU A 94 3.04 13.92 4.52
N SER A 95 3.44 12.71 4.22
CA SER A 95 4.09 11.81 5.20
C SER A 95 5.37 12.43 5.77
N ASP A 96 6.23 13.01 4.92
CA ASP A 96 7.53 13.53 5.34
C ASP A 96 7.44 14.91 6.00
N LYS A 97 6.66 15.84 5.43
CA LYS A 97 6.62 17.24 5.87
C LYS A 97 5.57 17.51 6.93
N VAL A 98 4.35 16.98 6.74
CA VAL A 98 3.23 17.26 7.64
C VAL A 98 3.27 16.29 8.83
N PHE A 99 3.38 14.99 8.57
CA PHE A 99 3.38 13.96 9.61
C PHE A 99 4.78 13.58 10.10
N LYS A 100 5.84 14.30 9.66
CA LYS A 100 7.24 14.15 10.11
C LYS A 100 7.75 12.71 10.07
N GLY A 101 7.41 12.00 9.01
CA GLY A 101 7.75 10.59 8.81
C GLY A 101 6.70 9.58 9.32
N GLY A 102 5.52 10.06 9.73
CA GLY A 102 4.41 9.21 10.19
C GLY A 102 3.73 8.45 9.04
N ARG A 103 4.31 7.31 8.64
CA ARG A 103 3.83 6.49 7.52
C ARG A 103 2.46 5.90 7.81
N ALA A 104 2.27 5.34 9.02
CA ALA A 104 1.02 4.72 9.44
C ALA A 104 -0.15 5.72 9.41
N MET A 105 0.04 6.92 9.98
CA MET A 105 -1.02 7.93 10.01
C MET A 105 -1.44 8.38 8.62
N THR A 106 -0.46 8.62 7.74
CA THR A 106 -0.74 9.00 6.34
C THR A 106 -1.49 7.90 5.61
N THR A 107 -1.08 6.64 5.78
CA THR A 107 -1.76 5.47 5.20
C THR A 107 -3.20 5.37 5.68
N ILE A 108 -3.46 5.52 6.99
CA ILE A 108 -4.80 5.47 7.58
C ILE A 108 -5.71 6.53 6.96
N ILE A 109 -5.25 7.79 6.87
CA ILE A 109 -6.03 8.89 6.30
C ILE A 109 -6.35 8.63 4.83
N PHE A 110 -5.36 8.22 4.05
CA PHE A 110 -5.56 7.95 2.63
C PHE A 110 -6.51 6.78 2.40
N MET A 111 -6.39 5.69 3.17
CA MET A 111 -7.31 4.55 3.08
C MET A 111 -8.74 4.90 3.51
N ALA A 112 -8.92 5.79 4.48
CA ALA A 112 -10.24 6.29 4.86
C ALA A 112 -10.87 7.10 3.72
N ILE A 113 -10.09 7.95 3.04
CA ILE A 113 -10.56 8.70 1.86
C ILE A 113 -10.91 7.74 0.71
N VAL A 114 -10.06 6.73 0.45
CA VAL A 114 -10.33 5.69 -0.55
C VAL A 114 -11.65 4.98 -0.26
N ALA A 115 -11.93 4.62 0.99
CA ALA A 115 -13.20 3.98 1.36
C ALA A 115 -14.42 4.86 1.03
N VAL A 116 -14.34 6.18 1.26
CA VAL A 116 -15.40 7.11 0.87
C VAL A 116 -15.64 7.10 -0.64
N PHE A 117 -14.57 7.14 -1.44
CA PHE A 117 -14.71 7.14 -2.90
C PHE A 117 -15.14 5.78 -3.47
N ILE A 118 -14.78 4.66 -2.84
CA ILE A 118 -15.34 3.33 -3.17
C ILE A 118 -16.84 3.30 -2.89
N PHE A 119 -17.28 3.86 -1.77
CA PHE A 119 -18.71 3.95 -1.46
C PHE A 119 -19.47 4.84 -2.47
N LEU A 120 -18.91 5.97 -2.87
CA LEU A 120 -19.49 6.83 -3.91
C LEU A 120 -19.53 6.13 -5.27
N TYR A 121 -18.47 5.46 -5.64
CA TYR A 121 -18.38 4.65 -6.86
C TYR A 121 -19.48 3.58 -6.91
N TRP A 122 -19.71 2.88 -5.80
CA TRP A 122 -20.76 1.88 -5.69
C TRP A 122 -22.18 2.49 -5.76
N GLN A 123 -22.46 3.48 -4.92
CA GLN A 123 -23.82 4.02 -4.79
C GLN A 123 -24.28 4.90 -5.97
N CYS A 124 -23.35 5.52 -6.67
CA CYS A 124 -23.62 6.43 -7.78
C CYS A 124 -23.16 5.86 -9.13
N SER A 125 -23.18 4.55 -9.27
CA SER A 125 -22.68 3.85 -10.47
C SER A 125 -23.44 4.15 -11.76
N ASP A 126 -24.66 4.65 -11.67
CA ASP A 126 -25.48 5.07 -12.82
C ASP A 126 -24.96 6.39 -13.47
N ASN A 127 -24.15 7.17 -12.75
CA ASN A 127 -23.63 8.45 -13.23
C ASN A 127 -22.16 8.33 -13.62
N TYR A 128 -21.90 8.29 -14.92
CA TYR A 128 -20.55 8.15 -15.48
C TYR A 128 -19.54 9.18 -14.95
N MET A 129 -19.97 10.45 -14.75
CA MET A 129 -19.09 11.50 -14.25
C MET A 129 -18.67 11.23 -12.80
N ILE A 130 -19.61 10.83 -11.93
CA ILE A 130 -19.33 10.51 -10.53
C ILE A 130 -18.43 9.27 -10.45
N VAL A 131 -18.72 8.26 -11.25
CA VAL A 131 -17.91 7.05 -11.37
C VAL A 131 -16.48 7.38 -11.76
N THR A 132 -16.29 8.15 -12.82
CA THR A 132 -14.95 8.52 -13.32
C THR A 132 -14.19 9.36 -12.27
N LEU A 133 -14.84 10.35 -11.64
CA LEU A 133 -14.24 11.15 -10.59
C LEU A 133 -13.87 10.30 -9.36
N SER A 134 -14.72 9.35 -9.00
CA SER A 134 -14.44 8.42 -7.89
C SER A 134 -13.24 7.53 -8.21
N LEU A 135 -13.14 6.99 -9.42
CA LEU A 135 -12.01 6.20 -9.85
C LEU A 135 -10.70 7.02 -9.89
N ILE A 136 -10.75 8.26 -10.40
CA ILE A 136 -9.62 9.20 -10.35
C ILE A 136 -9.17 9.42 -8.90
N ALA A 137 -10.10 9.68 -8.00
CA ALA A 137 -9.80 9.89 -6.59
C ALA A 137 -9.25 8.61 -5.91
N ILE A 138 -9.85 7.45 -6.19
CA ILE A 138 -9.33 6.18 -5.68
C ILE A 138 -7.89 5.98 -6.17
N GLY A 139 -7.61 6.17 -7.47
CA GLY A 139 -6.28 6.08 -8.04
C GLY A 139 -5.29 7.03 -7.38
N PHE A 140 -5.69 8.29 -7.20
CA PHE A 140 -4.86 9.30 -6.54
C PHE A 140 -4.49 8.92 -5.10
N PHE A 141 -5.45 8.40 -4.32
CA PHE A 141 -5.23 8.14 -2.90
C PHE A 141 -4.70 6.75 -2.58
N ILE A 142 -4.90 5.72 -3.42
CA ILE A 142 -4.51 4.34 -3.10
C ILE A 142 -3.01 4.06 -3.27
N TYR A 143 -2.35 4.69 -4.25
CA TYR A 143 -0.93 4.43 -4.52
C TYR A 143 0.01 4.96 -3.44
N GLY A 144 -0.42 5.99 -2.70
CA GLY A 144 0.29 6.46 -1.52
C GLY A 144 0.46 5.38 -0.45
N PRO A 145 -0.62 4.78 0.07
CA PRO A 145 -0.58 3.62 0.95
C PRO A 145 0.28 2.47 0.45
N VAL A 146 0.16 2.10 -0.83
CA VAL A 146 0.97 1.05 -1.46
C VAL A 146 2.48 1.32 -1.30
N MET A 147 2.91 2.57 -1.55
CA MET A 147 4.30 2.98 -1.39
C MET A 147 4.70 3.08 0.08
N LEU A 148 3.89 3.75 0.92
CA LEU A 148 4.25 4.04 2.31
C LEU A 148 4.36 2.79 3.18
N ILE A 149 3.56 1.76 2.94
CA ILE A 149 3.65 0.48 3.64
C ILE A 149 5.01 -0.18 3.39
N GLY A 150 5.49 -0.16 2.15
CA GLY A 150 6.83 -0.64 1.83
C GLY A 150 7.93 0.15 2.54
N VAL A 151 7.84 1.49 2.53
CA VAL A 151 8.80 2.36 3.22
C VAL A 151 8.77 2.14 4.74
N GLN A 152 7.58 1.98 5.34
CA GLN A 152 7.44 1.70 6.77
C GLN A 152 8.09 0.37 7.17
N ALA A 153 7.96 -0.66 6.34
CA ALA A 153 8.63 -1.93 6.58
C ALA A 153 10.16 -1.79 6.58
N LEU A 154 10.71 -0.96 5.68
CA LEU A 154 12.14 -0.63 5.66
C LEU A 154 12.57 0.16 6.89
N ASP A 155 11.75 1.13 7.34
CA ASP A 155 12.04 1.97 8.51
C ASP A 155 12.05 1.18 9.84
N LEU A 156 11.23 0.11 9.93
CA LEU A 156 11.09 -0.74 11.12
C LEU A 156 12.07 -1.91 11.14
N ALA A 157 12.67 -2.26 10.02
CA ALA A 157 13.65 -3.35 9.93
C ALA A 157 15.08 -2.82 10.16
N PRO A 158 15.96 -3.61 10.78
CA PRO A 158 17.39 -3.33 10.78
C PRO A 158 17.93 -3.27 9.35
N LYS A 159 19.00 -2.48 9.12
CA LYS A 159 19.57 -2.27 7.76
C LYS A 159 19.88 -3.59 7.03
N ASN A 160 20.41 -4.58 7.74
CA ASN A 160 20.74 -5.91 7.20
C ASN A 160 19.49 -6.76 6.90
N ALA A 161 18.32 -6.42 7.44
CA ALA A 161 17.06 -7.14 7.24
C ALA A 161 16.07 -6.37 6.33
N ALA A 162 16.40 -5.16 5.89
CA ALA A 162 15.50 -4.28 5.13
C ALA A 162 14.96 -4.94 3.84
N GLY A 163 15.83 -5.58 3.04
CA GLY A 163 15.43 -6.29 1.83
C GLY A 163 14.46 -7.44 2.11
N THR A 164 14.70 -8.20 3.19
CA THR A 164 13.82 -9.32 3.59
C THR A 164 12.47 -8.82 4.09
N ALA A 165 12.43 -7.69 4.83
CA ALA A 165 11.18 -7.07 5.27
C ALA A 165 10.36 -6.54 4.10
N ALA A 166 11.00 -5.88 3.12
CA ALA A 166 10.35 -5.47 1.88
C ALA A 166 9.85 -6.67 1.07
N GLY A 167 10.62 -7.75 1.01
CA GLY A 167 10.21 -9.01 0.36
C GLY A 167 8.98 -9.63 1.01
N LEU A 168 8.90 -9.65 2.35
CA LEU A 168 7.72 -10.14 3.07
C LEU A 168 6.48 -9.31 2.75
N THR A 169 6.57 -7.99 2.84
CA THR A 169 5.43 -7.10 2.55
C THR A 169 5.01 -7.19 1.09
N GLY A 170 5.95 -7.26 0.15
CA GLY A 170 5.69 -7.46 -1.27
C GLY A 170 5.01 -8.80 -1.55
N PHE A 171 5.48 -9.89 -0.94
CA PHE A 171 4.85 -11.21 -1.05
C PHE A 171 3.40 -11.20 -0.60
N PHE A 172 3.10 -10.61 0.56
CA PHE A 172 1.73 -10.48 1.04
C PHE A 172 0.86 -9.62 0.12
N GLY A 173 1.37 -8.51 -0.37
CA GLY A 173 0.65 -7.64 -1.30
C GLY A 173 0.32 -8.36 -2.61
N TYR A 174 1.31 -8.89 -3.31
CA TYR A 174 1.09 -9.49 -4.62
C TYR A 174 0.44 -10.87 -4.57
N PHE A 175 0.92 -11.77 -3.71
CA PHE A 175 0.39 -13.13 -3.67
C PHE A 175 -0.97 -13.19 -2.98
N PHE A 176 -1.07 -12.72 -1.74
CA PHE A 176 -2.35 -12.75 -1.04
C PHE A 176 -3.29 -11.63 -1.50
N GLY A 177 -2.81 -10.39 -1.56
CA GLY A 177 -3.65 -9.23 -1.90
C GLY A 177 -4.14 -9.26 -3.34
N THR A 178 -3.24 -9.34 -4.30
CA THR A 178 -3.61 -9.29 -5.72
C THR A 178 -4.10 -10.65 -6.22
N ALA A 179 -3.26 -11.71 -6.16
CA ALA A 179 -3.60 -12.95 -6.83
C ALA A 179 -4.78 -13.66 -6.16
N ILE A 180 -4.81 -13.75 -4.82
CA ILE A 180 -5.88 -14.47 -4.13
C ILE A 180 -7.08 -13.56 -3.87
N LEU A 181 -6.91 -12.47 -3.10
CA LEU A 181 -8.05 -11.67 -2.65
C LEU A 181 -8.69 -10.87 -3.79
N ALA A 182 -7.90 -10.12 -4.57
CA ALA A 182 -8.45 -9.26 -5.61
C ALA A 182 -8.93 -10.06 -6.84
N ASN A 183 -8.17 -11.06 -7.31
CA ASN A 183 -8.54 -11.75 -8.53
C ASN A 183 -9.43 -12.97 -8.29
N VAL A 184 -9.07 -13.86 -7.34
CA VAL A 184 -9.85 -15.09 -7.12
C VAL A 184 -11.07 -14.81 -6.27
N VAL A 185 -10.90 -14.22 -5.06
CA VAL A 185 -12.01 -14.06 -4.12
C VAL A 185 -13.03 -13.04 -4.63
N LEU A 186 -12.60 -11.84 -5.05
CA LEU A 186 -13.54 -10.84 -5.57
C LEU A 186 -14.21 -11.30 -6.86
N GLY A 187 -13.47 -11.99 -7.77
CA GLY A 187 -14.05 -12.55 -8.99
C GLY A 187 -15.14 -13.58 -8.69
N TYR A 188 -14.85 -14.52 -7.81
CA TYR A 188 -15.83 -15.52 -7.37
C TYR A 188 -17.06 -14.86 -6.72
N VAL A 189 -16.86 -13.87 -5.86
CA VAL A 189 -17.96 -13.15 -5.20
C VAL A 189 -18.78 -12.34 -6.21
N ALA A 190 -18.15 -11.67 -7.17
CA ALA A 190 -18.85 -10.93 -8.22
C ALA A 190 -19.77 -11.86 -9.05
N GLU A 191 -19.30 -13.06 -9.38
CA GLU A 191 -20.04 -14.05 -10.15
C GLU A 191 -21.17 -14.69 -9.34
N MET A 192 -20.93 -15.09 -8.09
CA MET A 192 -21.89 -15.87 -7.30
C MET A 192 -22.85 -15.03 -6.46
N ALA A 193 -22.39 -13.89 -5.94
CA ALA A 193 -23.16 -13.05 -5.02
C ALA A 193 -23.46 -11.65 -5.56
N GLY A 194 -22.83 -11.28 -6.67
CA GLY A 194 -23.03 -10.00 -7.35
C GLY A 194 -22.09 -8.89 -6.88
N TRP A 195 -22.18 -7.76 -7.59
CA TRP A 195 -21.26 -6.62 -7.42
C TRP A 195 -21.40 -5.92 -6.06
N ASP A 196 -22.59 -5.92 -5.46
CA ASP A 196 -22.80 -5.29 -4.15
C ASP A 196 -21.90 -5.92 -3.07
N TRP A 197 -21.81 -7.23 -3.05
CA TRP A 197 -20.93 -7.94 -2.12
C TRP A 197 -19.46 -7.71 -2.42
N THR A 198 -19.09 -7.50 -3.68
CA THR A 198 -17.74 -7.14 -4.09
C THR A 198 -17.34 -5.80 -3.48
N PHE A 199 -18.21 -4.78 -3.59
CA PHE A 199 -17.96 -3.46 -2.98
C PHE A 199 -17.91 -3.52 -1.45
N ILE A 200 -18.78 -4.30 -0.82
CA ILE A 200 -18.75 -4.50 0.64
C ILE A 200 -17.41 -5.11 1.07
N LEU A 201 -16.90 -6.10 0.35
CA LEU A 201 -15.59 -6.69 0.65
C LEU A 201 -14.44 -5.70 0.49
N LEU A 202 -14.48 -4.82 -0.51
CA LEU A 202 -13.51 -3.74 -0.68
C LEU A 202 -13.54 -2.76 0.50
N LEU A 203 -14.72 -2.39 0.97
CA LEU A 203 -14.88 -1.52 2.15
C LEU A 203 -14.37 -2.21 3.43
N ILE A 204 -14.64 -3.50 3.60
CA ILE A 204 -14.09 -4.31 4.70
C ILE A 204 -12.57 -4.35 4.62
N ALA A 205 -11.98 -4.52 3.43
CA ALA A 205 -10.53 -4.51 3.24
C ALA A 205 -9.92 -3.15 3.62
N CYS A 206 -10.57 -2.03 3.27
CA CYS A 206 -10.16 -0.71 3.74
C CYS A 206 -10.18 -0.62 5.26
N ALA A 207 -11.25 -1.06 5.92
CA ALA A 207 -11.38 -1.04 7.37
C ALA A 207 -10.31 -1.91 8.06
N LEU A 208 -10.06 -3.11 7.53
CA LEU A 208 -9.03 -4.01 8.07
C LEU A 208 -7.61 -3.43 7.89
N SER A 209 -7.31 -2.82 6.75
CA SER A 209 -6.02 -2.16 6.55
C SER A 209 -5.82 -1.01 7.53
N ILE A 210 -6.84 -0.16 7.75
CA ILE A 210 -6.83 0.94 8.71
C ILE A 210 -6.61 0.40 10.14
N LEU A 211 -7.33 -0.65 10.52
CA LEU A 211 -7.21 -1.28 11.83
C LEU A 211 -5.79 -1.80 12.08
N LEU A 212 -5.23 -2.55 11.12
CA LEU A 212 -3.89 -3.11 11.23
C LEU A 212 -2.81 -2.01 11.29
N MET A 213 -2.94 -0.97 10.47
CA MET A 213 -2.04 0.18 10.50
C MET A 213 -2.13 0.97 11.80
N SER A 214 -3.30 1.02 12.43
CA SER A 214 -3.49 1.67 13.74
C SER A 214 -2.69 0.98 14.86
N PHE A 215 -2.49 -0.34 14.79
CA PHE A 215 -1.64 -1.05 15.74
C PHE A 215 -0.16 -0.69 15.58
N THR A 216 0.29 -0.31 14.39
CA THR A 216 1.68 0.08 14.14
C THR A 216 1.98 1.53 14.52
N TYR A 217 0.96 2.38 14.64
CA TYR A 217 1.10 3.83 14.85
C TYR A 217 1.85 4.21 16.11
N LYS A 218 1.59 3.52 17.25
CA LYS A 218 2.24 3.85 18.53
C LYS A 218 3.73 3.57 18.51
N ASP A 219 4.12 2.45 17.92
CA ASP A 219 5.52 2.03 17.88
C ASP A 219 6.31 2.83 16.85
N GLU A 220 5.69 3.16 15.70
CA GLU A 220 6.26 4.10 14.74
C GLU A 220 6.54 5.46 15.40
N LYS A 221 5.58 5.99 16.16
CA LYS A 221 5.74 7.26 16.87
C LYS A 221 6.87 7.22 17.91
N ALA A 222 7.03 6.11 18.62
CA ALA A 222 8.13 5.92 19.57
C ALA A 222 9.49 5.93 18.86
N LEU A 223 9.62 5.21 17.74
CA LEU A 223 10.83 5.19 16.91
C LEU A 223 11.19 6.57 16.34
N LEU A 224 10.20 7.32 15.85
CA LEU A 224 10.42 8.68 15.35
C LEU A 224 10.87 9.63 16.48
N ALA A 225 10.34 9.48 17.69
CA ALA A 225 10.77 10.27 18.84
C ALA A 225 12.22 9.97 19.25
N GLU A 226 12.68 8.74 19.14
CA GLU A 226 14.08 8.36 19.39
C GLU A 226 15.03 8.89 18.30
N ARG A 227 14.62 8.86 17.03
CA ARG A 227 15.40 9.44 15.91
C ARG A 227 15.61 10.94 16.05
N ASN A 228 14.62 11.66 16.54
CA ASN A 228 14.69 13.12 16.71
C ASN A 228 15.52 13.57 17.94
N LYS A 229 15.91 12.64 18.82
CA LYS A 229 16.79 12.93 19.98
C LYS A 229 18.27 12.74 19.69
N LYS A 230 18.60 12.15 18.55
CA LYS A 230 19.98 11.97 18.05
C LYS A 230 20.34 13.04 17.03
#